data_2b5aee2a233727175f9718ebbd9463ee
#
_entry.id   2b5aee2a233727175f9718ebbd9463ee
#
_cell.length_a   1.000
_cell.length_b   1.000
_cell.length_c   1.000
_cell.angle_alpha   90.00
_cell.angle_beta   90.00
_cell.angle_gamma   90.00
#
_symmetry.space_group_name_H-M   'P 1'
#
loop_
_entity.id
_entity.type
_entity.pdbx_description
1 polymer ?
#
loop_
_entity_poly.entity_id
_entity_poly.type
_entity_poly.pdbx_seq_one_letter_code
_entity_poly.pdbx_strand_id
1 'polypeptide(L)'
;MGVYTHKFKTPFEYGGATYEELTFNFERLTGRDMVAIETEMQMNNEYALAPEISRNFQSKMAARAAGIGSDVLDAMPLPDFNRITNAARDFLLSTGY
;
A
#
# COMPACT_ATOMS: atom_id res chain seq x y z
N MET A 1 -12.59 9.64 -0.98
CA MET A 1 -12.54 8.36 -1.66
C MET A 1 -11.14 7.94 -2.02
N GLY A 2 -10.35 8.79 -2.62
CA GLY A 2 -9.00 8.43 -3.04
C GLY A 2 -7.92 8.64 -1.99
N VAL A 3 -8.28 9.07 -0.79
CA VAL A 3 -7.33 9.34 0.28
C VAL A 3 -7.75 8.59 1.53
N TYR A 4 -6.78 7.90 2.13
CA TYR A 4 -7.01 7.19 3.38
C TYR A 4 -5.98 7.62 4.40
N THR A 5 -6.43 8.07 5.58
CA THR A 5 -5.54 8.41 6.68
C THR A 5 -5.65 7.33 7.73
N HIS A 6 -4.52 6.72 8.05
CA HIS A 6 -4.45 5.64 9.03
C HIS A 6 -3.79 6.15 10.30
N LYS A 7 -4.49 5.99 11.43
CA LYS A 7 -3.95 6.34 12.74
C LYS A 7 -3.63 5.06 13.49
N PHE A 8 -2.38 4.98 13.97
CA PHE A 8 -1.93 3.82 14.74
C PHE A 8 -2.40 3.94 16.18
N LYS A 9 -2.97 2.87 16.73
CA LYS A 9 -3.36 2.86 18.14
C LYS A 9 -2.13 2.96 19.03
N THR A 10 -1.07 2.26 18.64
CA THR A 10 0.22 2.32 19.31
C THR A 10 1.21 2.83 18.27
N PRO A 11 1.98 3.89 18.57
CA PRO A 11 2.94 4.38 17.59
C PRO A 11 3.82 3.27 17.05
N PHE A 12 4.00 3.26 15.74
CA PHE A 12 4.75 2.22 15.04
C PHE A 12 6.15 2.73 14.74
N GLU A 13 7.18 2.02 15.23
CA GLU A 13 8.57 2.41 15.01
C GLU A 13 9.23 1.50 14.01
N TYR A 14 9.89 2.09 13.02
CA TYR A 14 10.60 1.34 12.00
C TYR A 14 11.69 2.21 11.37
N GLY A 15 12.89 1.66 11.27
CA GLY A 15 13.99 2.34 10.59
C GLY A 15 14.38 3.67 11.21
N GLY A 16 14.23 3.82 12.52
CA GLY A 16 14.54 5.05 13.22
C GLY A 16 13.46 6.11 13.17
N ALA A 17 12.32 5.81 12.52
CA ALA A 17 11.19 6.73 12.45
C ALA A 17 10.04 6.19 13.28
N THR A 18 9.25 7.10 13.84
CA THR A 18 8.05 6.75 14.59
C THR A 18 6.84 7.24 13.83
N TYR A 19 5.91 6.34 13.54
CA TYR A 19 4.70 6.65 12.80
C TYR A 19 3.50 6.63 13.72
N GLU A 20 2.83 7.77 13.85
CA GLU A 20 1.58 7.85 14.60
C GLU A 20 0.40 7.88 13.64
N GLU A 21 0.65 8.39 12.43
CA GLU A 21 -0.39 8.55 11.41
C GLU A 21 0.29 8.56 10.04
N LEU A 22 -0.37 7.96 9.06
CA LEU A 22 0.09 7.98 7.66
C LEU A 22 -1.09 8.29 6.75
N THR A 23 -0.85 9.13 5.76
CA THR A 23 -1.86 9.46 4.75
C THR A 23 -1.48 8.81 3.43
N PHE A 24 -2.42 8.07 2.85
CA PHE A 24 -2.25 7.35 1.60
C PHE A 24 -3.10 8.05 0.54
N ASN A 25 -2.45 8.81 -0.32
CA ASN A 25 -3.16 9.52 -1.38
C ASN A 25 -3.10 8.69 -2.67
N PHE A 26 -4.08 7.82 -2.85
CA PHE A 26 -4.14 6.94 -4.02
C PHE A 26 -4.43 7.72 -5.29
N GLU A 27 -5.05 8.89 -5.19
CA GLU A 27 -5.43 9.69 -6.37
C GLU A 27 -4.23 10.24 -7.11
N ARG A 28 -3.08 10.36 -6.46
CA ARG A 28 -1.88 10.85 -7.13
C ARG A 28 -1.15 9.78 -7.93
N LEU A 29 -1.56 8.53 -7.79
CA LEU A 29 -0.94 7.42 -8.51
C LEU A 29 -1.35 7.46 -9.98
N THR A 30 -0.44 7.03 -10.85
CA THR A 30 -0.66 7.02 -12.29
C THR A 30 -0.46 5.60 -12.83
N GLY A 31 -0.72 5.41 -14.13
CA GLY A 31 -0.45 4.13 -14.76
C GLY A 31 1.01 3.72 -14.65
N ARG A 32 1.93 4.70 -14.63
CA ARG A 32 3.35 4.39 -14.46
C ARG A 32 3.60 3.75 -13.10
N ASP A 33 2.89 4.17 -12.06
CA ASP A 33 3.03 3.55 -10.74
C ASP A 33 2.57 2.09 -10.78
N MET A 34 1.47 1.81 -11.46
CA MET A 34 0.98 0.44 -11.58
C MET A 34 2.00 -0.45 -12.28
N VAL A 35 2.55 0.03 -13.40
CA VAL A 35 3.56 -0.73 -14.15
C VAL A 35 4.81 -0.94 -13.29
N ALA A 36 5.23 0.08 -12.55
CA ALA A 36 6.41 -0.04 -11.68
C ALA A 36 6.19 -1.10 -10.59
N ILE A 37 4.99 -1.18 -10.03
CA ILE A 37 4.65 -2.19 -9.03
C ILE A 37 4.73 -3.59 -9.66
N GLU A 38 4.16 -3.77 -10.83
CA GLU A 38 4.19 -5.06 -11.52
C GLU A 38 5.61 -5.48 -11.85
N THR A 39 6.43 -4.53 -12.30
CA THR A 39 7.83 -4.81 -12.61
C THR A 39 8.60 -5.25 -11.36
N GLU A 40 8.39 -4.55 -10.25
CA GLU A 40 9.04 -4.89 -8.99
C GLU A 40 8.66 -6.31 -8.55
N MET A 41 7.38 -6.65 -8.66
CA MET A 41 6.91 -7.98 -8.30
C MET A 41 7.53 -9.05 -9.18
N GLN A 42 7.62 -8.80 -10.49
CA GLN A 42 8.23 -9.75 -11.41
C GLN A 42 9.72 -9.98 -11.09
N MET A 43 10.43 -8.91 -10.74
CA MET A 43 11.84 -9.04 -10.38
C MET A 43 12.06 -9.87 -9.13
N ASN A 44 11.06 -9.93 -8.26
CA ASN A 44 11.11 -10.74 -7.04
C ASN A 44 10.41 -12.09 -7.22
N ASN A 45 10.08 -12.48 -8.45
CA ASN A 45 9.36 -13.71 -8.76
C ASN A 45 8.00 -13.77 -8.09
N GLU A 46 7.36 -12.60 -7.94
CA GLU A 46 6.03 -12.48 -7.36
C GLU A 46 5.05 -12.12 -8.46
N TYR A 47 3.89 -12.76 -8.47
CA TYR A 47 2.89 -12.53 -9.49
C TYR A 47 1.52 -12.37 -8.87
N ALA A 48 0.72 -11.48 -9.43
CA ALA A 48 -0.65 -11.29 -9.02
C ALA A 48 -1.55 -11.62 -10.20
N LEU A 49 -2.52 -12.54 -9.98
CA LEU A 49 -3.53 -12.83 -11.00
C LEU A 49 -4.39 -11.59 -11.23
N ALA A 50 -4.75 -10.92 -10.13
CA ALA A 50 -5.51 -9.68 -10.20
C ALA A 50 -5.08 -8.81 -9.00
N PRO A 51 -4.76 -7.52 -9.23
CA PRO A 51 -4.33 -6.63 -8.14
C PRO A 51 -5.34 -6.51 -7.01
N GLU A 52 -6.65 -6.56 -7.30
CA GLU A 52 -7.68 -6.39 -6.28
C GLU A 52 -7.76 -7.56 -5.31
N ILE A 53 -7.13 -8.70 -5.61
CA ILE A 53 -7.08 -9.84 -4.70
C ILE A 53 -5.67 -10.15 -4.23
N SER A 54 -4.70 -9.31 -4.57
CA SER A 54 -3.29 -9.50 -4.19
C SER A 54 -2.89 -8.55 -3.07
N ARG A 55 -2.67 -9.08 -1.86
CA ARG A 55 -2.17 -8.27 -0.74
C ARG A 55 -0.83 -7.64 -1.08
N ASN A 56 0.02 -8.41 -1.77
CA ASN A 56 1.35 -7.94 -2.12
C ASN A 56 1.27 -6.73 -3.04
N PHE A 57 0.41 -6.77 -4.06
CA PHE A 57 0.20 -5.64 -4.94
C PHE A 57 -0.36 -4.45 -4.16
N GLN A 58 -1.36 -4.70 -3.33
CA GLN A 58 -2.02 -3.66 -2.53
C GLN A 58 -1.06 -2.98 -1.58
N SER A 59 -0.16 -3.73 -0.95
CA SER A 59 0.80 -3.13 -0.02
C SER A 59 1.81 -2.25 -0.76
N LYS A 60 2.28 -2.68 -1.92
CA LYS A 60 3.20 -1.88 -2.73
C LYS A 60 2.54 -0.61 -3.25
N MET A 61 1.28 -0.73 -3.65
CA MET A 61 0.48 0.41 -4.08
C MET A 61 0.31 1.43 -2.94
N ALA A 62 -0.02 0.94 -1.74
CA ALA A 62 -0.17 1.80 -0.58
C ALA A 62 1.13 2.50 -0.22
N ALA A 63 2.25 1.78 -0.27
CA ALA A 63 3.56 2.36 0.01
C ALA A 63 3.85 3.53 -0.93
N ARG A 64 3.58 3.37 -2.22
CA ARG A 64 3.77 4.45 -3.18
C ARG A 64 2.83 5.62 -2.92
N ALA A 65 1.60 5.34 -2.51
CA ALA A 65 0.62 6.39 -2.21
C ALA A 65 1.03 7.25 -1.01
N ALA A 66 1.74 6.67 -0.06
CA ALA A 66 2.23 7.38 1.12
C ALA A 66 3.66 7.89 0.97
N GLY A 67 4.35 7.50 -0.10
CA GLY A 67 5.74 7.91 -0.31
C GLY A 67 6.72 7.21 0.63
N ILE A 68 6.42 5.99 1.04
CA ILE A 68 7.28 5.19 1.91
C ILE A 68 7.68 3.90 1.20
N GLY A 69 8.67 3.19 1.75
CA GLY A 69 9.08 1.91 1.19
C GLY A 69 8.09 0.81 1.54
N SER A 70 7.99 -0.20 0.69
CA SER A 70 7.10 -1.33 0.97
C SER A 70 7.57 -2.15 2.18
N ASP A 71 8.86 -2.08 2.51
CA ASP A 71 9.41 -2.73 3.70
C ASP A 71 8.77 -2.18 4.98
N VAL A 72 8.42 -0.89 5.00
CA VAL A 72 7.76 -0.28 6.15
C VAL A 72 6.40 -0.94 6.38
N LEU A 73 5.64 -1.14 5.30
CA LEU A 73 4.34 -1.81 5.38
C LEU A 73 4.47 -3.25 5.83
N ASP A 74 5.45 -3.97 5.30
CA ASP A 74 5.64 -5.38 5.64
C ASP A 74 5.96 -5.57 7.13
N ALA A 75 6.52 -4.56 7.79
CA ALA A 75 6.86 -4.63 9.19
C ALA A 75 5.73 -4.23 10.14
N MET A 76 4.62 -3.72 9.61
CA MET A 76 3.51 -3.26 10.43
C MET A 76 2.77 -4.40 11.11
N PRO A 77 2.15 -4.12 12.28
CA PRO A 77 1.23 -5.08 12.88
C PRO A 77 0.12 -5.45 11.89
N LEU A 78 -0.31 -6.69 11.93
CA LEU A 78 -1.29 -7.19 10.95
C LEU A 78 -2.59 -6.37 10.89
N PRO A 79 -3.19 -5.93 12.00
CA PRO A 79 -4.42 -5.13 11.90
C PRO A 79 -4.21 -3.84 11.10
N ASP A 80 -3.06 -3.18 11.28
CA ASP A 80 -2.75 -1.96 10.54
C ASP A 80 -2.53 -2.27 9.07
N PHE A 81 -1.74 -3.30 8.80
CA PHE A 81 -1.47 -3.75 7.43
C PHE A 81 -2.76 -4.07 6.69
N ASN A 82 -3.69 -4.79 7.35
CA ASN A 82 -4.95 -5.17 6.73
C ASN A 82 -5.82 -3.97 6.40
N ARG A 83 -5.91 -2.99 7.29
CA ARG A 83 -6.71 -1.80 7.04
C ARG A 83 -6.17 -1.00 5.86
N ILE A 84 -4.85 -0.86 5.80
CA ILE A 84 -4.19 -0.09 4.74
C ILE A 84 -4.35 -0.80 3.39
N THR A 85 -4.11 -2.11 3.34
CA THR A 85 -4.25 -2.84 2.08
C THR A 85 -5.70 -2.94 1.64
N ASN A 86 -6.65 -3.01 2.58
CA ASN A 86 -8.06 -2.97 2.23
C ASN A 86 -8.44 -1.62 1.61
N ALA A 87 -7.87 -0.52 2.10
CA ALA A 87 -8.11 0.79 1.50
C ALA A 87 -7.59 0.85 0.07
N ALA A 88 -6.42 0.27 -0.19
CA ALA A 88 -5.88 0.19 -1.55
C ALA A 88 -6.78 -0.64 -2.46
N ARG A 89 -7.25 -1.79 -1.96
CA ARG A 89 -8.17 -2.64 -2.72
C ARG A 89 -9.46 -1.90 -3.05
N ASP A 90 -10.02 -1.21 -2.07
CA ASP A 90 -11.28 -0.49 -2.28
C ASP A 90 -11.11 0.60 -3.34
N PHE A 91 -9.97 1.27 -3.35
CA PHE A 91 -9.71 2.27 -4.38
C PHE A 91 -9.62 1.63 -5.77
N LEU A 92 -8.93 0.50 -5.89
CA LEU A 92 -8.84 -0.22 -7.17
C LEU A 92 -10.23 -0.58 -7.68
N LEU A 93 -11.08 -1.11 -6.82
CA LEU A 93 -12.43 -1.51 -7.20
C LEU A 93 -13.28 -0.29 -7.59
N SER A 94 -13.10 0.84 -6.90
CA SER A 94 -13.89 2.04 -7.16
C SER A 94 -13.52 2.74 -8.46
N THR A 95 -12.32 2.50 -8.99
CA THR A 95 -11.88 3.12 -10.25
C THR A 95 -12.32 2.35 -11.48
N GLY A 96 -13.06 1.27 -11.32
CA GLY A 96 -13.51 0.47 -12.44
C GLY A 96 -12.41 -0.40 -13.01
N TYR A 97 -11.44 -0.72 -12.22
CA TYR A 97 -10.28 -1.53 -12.58
C TYR A 97 -10.65 -2.86 -13.24
#